data_cb43c4f64e2bed2e45deb78e82dc2f98
#
_entry.id   cb43c4f64e2bed2e45deb78e82dc2f98
#
_cell.length_a   1.000
_cell.length_b   1.000
_cell.length_c   1.000
_cell.angle_alpha   90.00
_cell.angle_beta   90.00
_cell.angle_gamma   90.00
#
_symmetry.space_group_name_H-M   'P 1'
#
loop_
_entity.id
_entity.type
_entity.pdbx_description
1 polymer ?
#
loop_
_entity_poly.entity_id
_entity_poly.type
_entity_poly.pdbx_seq_one_letter_code
_entity_poly.pdbx_strand_id
1 'polypeptide(L)'
;MSYTTETPFDNIESSHQYVSLLAEAIEEARREVDEEIALAMREGPERRKEALQIVAYNLAKLSLHIKTSGRILNDLRTLRRLLQSERETAQPLVRAASQG
;
A
#
# COMPACT_ATOMS: atom_id res chain seq x y z
N MET A 1 12.87 5.12 23.59
CA MET A 1 12.02 4.38 22.67
C MET A 1 12.76 3.19 22.17
N SER A 2 12.20 2.04 22.36
CA SER A 2 12.92 0.87 21.97
C SER A 2 12.32 0.28 20.72
N TYR A 3 13.03 0.48 19.63
CA TYR A 3 12.72 -0.17 18.37
C TYR A 3 13.62 -1.36 18.15
N THR A 4 14.47 -1.66 19.10
CA THR A 4 15.50 -2.68 18.94
C THR A 4 14.95 -4.09 18.92
N THR A 5 13.74 -4.28 19.44
CA THR A 5 13.10 -5.60 19.46
C THR A 5 12.35 -5.91 18.18
N GLU A 6 12.15 -4.93 17.32
CA GLU A 6 11.44 -5.13 16.08
C GLU A 6 12.36 -5.70 15.02
N THR A 7 11.89 -6.72 14.31
CA THR A 7 12.59 -7.23 13.14
C THR A 7 12.32 -6.29 11.96
N PRO A 8 13.15 -6.33 10.90
CA PRO A 8 12.87 -5.53 9.71
C PRO A 8 11.51 -5.80 9.08
N PHE A 9 10.94 -6.98 9.33
CA PHE A 9 9.66 -7.37 8.76
C PHE A 9 8.45 -6.90 9.56
N ASP A 10 8.63 -6.47 10.80
CA ASP A 10 7.51 -6.05 11.64
C ASP A 10 6.82 -4.81 11.08
N ASN A 11 7.58 -3.92 10.45
CA ASN A 11 7.04 -2.70 9.86
C ASN A 11 6.30 -2.92 8.56
N ILE A 12 6.47 -4.08 7.92
CA ILE A 12 5.78 -4.37 6.66
C ILE A 12 4.28 -4.46 6.87
N GLU A 13 3.84 -5.08 7.96
CA GLU A 13 2.41 -5.18 8.27
C GLU A 13 1.79 -3.80 8.47
N SER A 14 2.45 -2.95 9.26
CA SER A 14 1.99 -1.58 9.49
C SER A 14 1.98 -0.76 8.21
N SER A 15 3.02 -0.92 7.40
CA SER A 15 3.13 -0.22 6.12
C SER A 15 2.03 -0.63 5.16
N HIS A 16 1.70 -1.91 5.12
CA HIS A 16 0.63 -2.41 4.28
C HIS A 16 -0.72 -1.82 4.70
N GLN A 17 -0.98 -1.77 6.01
CA GLN A 17 -2.20 -1.15 6.53
C GLN A 17 -2.27 0.33 6.17
N TYR A 18 -1.16 1.04 6.35
CA TYR A 18 -1.09 2.46 6.02
C TYR A 18 -1.35 2.70 4.54
N VAL A 19 -0.72 1.92 3.67
CA VAL A 19 -0.90 2.05 2.22
C VAL A 19 -2.35 1.76 1.82
N SER A 20 -3.00 0.80 2.46
CA SER A 20 -4.41 0.49 2.21
C SER A 20 -5.31 1.67 2.55
N LEU A 21 -5.06 2.31 3.69
CA LEU A 21 -5.83 3.50 4.09
C LEU A 21 -5.55 4.67 3.15
N LEU A 22 -4.31 4.83 2.75
CA LEU A 22 -3.93 5.87 1.80
C LEU A 22 -4.62 5.66 0.44
N ALA A 23 -4.69 4.41 -0.01
CA ALA A 23 -5.39 4.08 -1.25
C ALA A 23 -6.87 4.48 -1.19
N GLU A 24 -7.53 4.23 -0.06
CA GLU A 24 -8.93 4.64 0.13
C GLU A 24 -9.07 6.15 0.10
N ALA A 25 -8.16 6.87 0.76
CA ALA A 25 -8.19 8.33 0.79
C ALA A 25 -7.99 8.91 -0.61
N ILE A 26 -7.10 8.33 -1.39
CA ILE A 26 -6.86 8.77 -2.76
C ILE A 26 -8.08 8.54 -3.64
N GLU A 27 -8.76 7.39 -3.50
CA GLU A 27 -9.97 7.12 -4.27
C GLU A 27 -11.10 8.08 -3.91
N GLU A 28 -11.22 8.45 -2.65
CA GLU A 28 -12.18 9.45 -2.24
C GLU A 28 -11.86 10.82 -2.83
N ALA A 29 -10.58 11.22 -2.79
CA ALA A 29 -10.15 12.47 -3.39
C ALA A 29 -10.45 12.49 -4.90
N ARG A 30 -10.27 11.37 -5.57
CA ARG A 30 -10.58 11.25 -7.00
C ARG A 30 -12.07 11.50 -7.27
N ARG A 31 -12.93 10.95 -6.46
CA ARG A 31 -14.38 11.16 -6.60
C ARG A 31 -14.73 12.63 -6.41
N GLU A 32 -14.15 13.27 -5.40
CA GLU A 32 -14.38 14.69 -5.15
C GLU A 32 -13.90 15.55 -6.30
N VAL A 33 -12.73 15.25 -6.85
CA VAL A 33 -12.19 15.98 -7.99
C VAL A 33 -13.07 15.79 -9.22
N ASP A 34 -13.57 14.59 -9.48
CA ASP A 34 -14.47 14.33 -10.59
C ASP A 34 -15.77 15.14 -10.47
N GLU A 35 -16.30 15.27 -9.26
CA GLU A 35 -17.47 16.10 -9.00
C GLU A 35 -17.17 17.57 -9.29
N GLU A 36 -16.01 18.04 -8.87
CA GLU A 36 -15.59 19.42 -9.13
C GLU A 36 -15.37 19.67 -10.62
N ILE A 37 -14.85 18.70 -11.34
CA ILE A 37 -14.69 18.81 -12.79
C ILE A 37 -16.06 18.92 -13.46
N ALA A 38 -17.00 18.08 -13.07
CA ALA A 38 -18.35 18.12 -13.63
C ALA A 38 -18.99 19.50 -13.41
N LEU A 39 -18.79 20.07 -12.23
CA LEU A 39 -19.29 21.41 -11.92
C LEU A 39 -18.59 22.46 -12.76
N ALA A 40 -17.27 22.40 -12.86
CA ALA A 40 -16.49 23.36 -13.61
C ALA A 40 -16.81 23.32 -15.11
N MET A 41 -17.14 22.16 -15.63
CA MET A 41 -17.54 22.03 -17.05
C MET A 41 -18.86 22.74 -17.34
N ARG A 42 -19.75 22.83 -16.35
CA ARG A 42 -21.04 23.50 -16.52
C ARG A 42 -20.96 25.01 -16.31
N GLU A 43 -20.19 25.43 -15.31
CA GLU A 43 -20.26 26.81 -14.84
C GLU A 43 -18.92 27.49 -14.60
N GLY A 44 -17.84 26.72 -14.63
CA GLY A 44 -16.55 27.20 -14.18
C GLY A 44 -15.70 27.86 -15.24
N PRO A 45 -14.73 28.65 -14.81
CA PRO A 45 -13.72 29.19 -15.71
C PRO A 45 -12.89 28.09 -16.34
N GLU A 46 -12.46 28.32 -17.58
CA GLU A 46 -11.66 27.36 -18.32
C GLU A 46 -10.36 26.95 -17.56
N ARG A 47 -9.73 27.97 -16.95
CA ARG A 47 -8.50 27.73 -16.17
C ARG A 47 -8.70 26.76 -15.03
N ARG A 48 -9.83 26.89 -14.32
CA ARG A 48 -10.14 26.00 -13.22
C ARG A 48 -10.36 24.57 -13.73
N LYS A 49 -11.07 24.42 -14.83
CA LYS A 49 -11.32 23.13 -15.43
C LYS A 49 -10.00 22.45 -15.81
N GLU A 50 -9.10 23.17 -16.48
CA GLU A 50 -7.80 22.64 -16.86
C GLU A 50 -6.98 22.22 -15.65
N ALA A 51 -6.95 23.06 -14.61
CA ALA A 51 -6.24 22.74 -13.40
C ALA A 51 -6.77 21.46 -12.73
N LEU A 52 -8.10 21.34 -12.65
CA LEU A 52 -8.73 20.16 -12.07
C LEU A 52 -8.44 18.90 -12.88
N GLN A 53 -8.37 19.01 -14.19
CA GLN A 53 -8.02 17.87 -15.04
C GLN A 53 -6.58 17.40 -14.79
N ILE A 54 -5.67 18.33 -14.54
CA ILE A 54 -4.29 17.99 -14.18
C ILE A 54 -4.24 17.30 -12.81
N VAL A 55 -5.00 17.80 -11.85
CA VAL A 55 -5.12 17.17 -10.53
C VAL A 55 -5.65 15.75 -10.67
N ALA A 56 -6.70 15.56 -11.46
CA ALA A 56 -7.28 14.23 -11.69
C ALA A 56 -6.27 13.28 -12.30
N TYR A 57 -5.50 13.74 -13.26
CA TYR A 57 -4.46 12.93 -13.91
C TYR A 57 -3.40 12.51 -12.90
N ASN A 58 -2.94 13.44 -12.08
CA ASN A 58 -1.91 13.12 -11.07
C ASN A 58 -2.44 12.20 -9.99
N LEU A 59 -3.70 12.36 -9.57
CA LEU A 59 -4.31 11.45 -8.62
C LEU A 59 -4.45 10.03 -9.20
N ALA A 60 -4.77 9.91 -10.47
CA ALA A 60 -4.85 8.61 -11.13
C ALA A 60 -3.48 7.92 -11.15
N LYS A 61 -2.42 8.66 -11.44
CA LYS A 61 -1.05 8.13 -11.40
C LYS A 61 -0.68 7.70 -9.99
N LEU A 62 -0.96 8.54 -9.01
CA LEU A 62 -0.69 8.24 -7.62
C LEU A 62 -1.45 7.00 -7.17
N SER A 63 -2.72 6.91 -7.53
CA SER A 63 -3.53 5.73 -7.23
C SER A 63 -2.88 4.46 -7.77
N LEU A 64 -2.41 4.49 -9.00
CA LEU A 64 -1.74 3.34 -9.61
C LEU A 64 -0.48 2.94 -8.83
N HIS A 65 0.36 3.91 -8.48
CA HIS A 65 1.59 3.64 -7.73
C HIS A 65 1.30 3.09 -6.34
N ILE A 66 0.29 3.63 -5.66
CA ILE A 66 -0.10 3.17 -4.34
C ILE A 66 -0.63 1.74 -4.41
N LYS A 67 -1.45 1.42 -5.39
CA LYS A 67 -1.95 0.06 -5.58
C LYS A 67 -0.83 -0.93 -5.86
N THR A 68 0.13 -0.53 -6.68
CA THR A 68 1.32 -1.34 -6.95
C THR A 68 2.14 -1.55 -5.68
N SER A 69 2.34 -0.49 -4.90
CA SER A 69 3.05 -0.58 -3.63
C SER A 69 2.33 -1.52 -2.66
N GLY A 70 1.00 -1.45 -2.63
CA GLY A 70 0.19 -2.35 -1.79
C GLY A 70 0.38 -3.81 -2.16
N ARG A 71 0.45 -4.13 -3.45
CA ARG A 71 0.70 -5.50 -3.90
C ARG A 71 2.08 -5.98 -3.49
N ILE A 72 3.08 -5.12 -3.65
CA ILE A 72 4.46 -5.46 -3.26
C ILE A 72 4.53 -5.71 -1.76
N LEU A 73 3.90 -4.85 -0.96
CA LEU A 73 3.86 -5.05 0.49
C LEU A 73 3.13 -6.33 0.86
N ASN A 74 2.06 -6.65 0.16
CA ASN A 74 1.34 -7.90 0.40
C ASN A 74 2.20 -9.12 0.06
N ASP A 75 2.97 -9.05 -1.01
CA ASP A 75 3.90 -10.11 -1.37
C ASP A 75 4.97 -10.28 -0.29
N LEU A 76 5.48 -9.17 0.25
CA LEU A 76 6.45 -9.22 1.33
C LEU A 76 5.87 -9.85 2.59
N ARG A 77 4.60 -9.56 2.91
CA ARG A 77 3.91 -10.20 4.03
C ARG A 77 3.82 -11.71 3.84
N THR A 78 3.50 -12.13 2.64
CA THR A 78 3.40 -13.56 2.31
C THR A 78 4.75 -14.23 2.44
N LEU A 79 5.80 -13.62 1.93
CA LEU A 79 7.17 -14.15 2.02
C LEU A 79 7.63 -14.23 3.48
N ARG A 80 7.29 -13.24 4.28
CA ARG A 80 7.59 -13.28 5.70
C ARG A 80 6.98 -14.50 6.38
N ARG A 81 5.71 -14.76 6.08
CA ARG A 81 5.01 -15.92 6.64
C ARG A 81 5.64 -17.23 6.19
N LEU A 82 6.04 -17.30 4.93
CA LEU A 82 6.71 -18.49 4.41
C LEU A 82 8.06 -18.72 5.10
N LEU A 83 8.83 -17.66 5.29
CA LEU A 83 10.11 -17.76 5.98
C LEU A 83 9.95 -18.20 7.42
N GLN A 84 8.94 -17.69 8.12
CA GLN A 84 8.65 -18.12 9.48
C GLN A 84 8.22 -19.57 9.53
N SER A 85 7.39 -19.99 8.60
CA SER A 85 6.91 -21.37 8.52
C SER A 85 8.06 -22.34 8.25
N GLU A 86 8.95 -22.02 7.33
CA GLU A 86 10.14 -22.84 7.06
C GLU A 86 11.04 -22.95 8.27
N ARG A 87 11.22 -21.85 8.98
CA ARG A 87 12.05 -21.81 10.17
C ARG A 87 11.49 -22.72 11.25
N GLU A 88 10.20 -22.71 11.46
CA GLU A 88 9.53 -23.57 12.43
C GLU A 88 9.60 -25.04 12.03
N THR A 89 9.44 -25.31 10.75
CA THR A 89 9.52 -26.68 10.23
C THR A 89 10.93 -27.22 10.28
N ALA A 90 11.92 -26.40 9.99
CA ALA A 90 13.32 -26.83 9.97
C ALA A 90 13.83 -27.21 11.34
N GLN A 91 13.40 -26.57 12.40
CA GLN A 91 13.88 -26.86 13.76
C GLN A 91 13.59 -28.27 14.22
N PRO A 92 12.38 -28.82 14.07
CA PRO A 92 12.13 -30.20 14.41
C PRO A 92 12.98 -31.21 13.62
N LEU A 93 13.19 -30.92 12.33
CA LEU A 93 14.02 -31.79 11.50
C LEU A 93 15.47 -31.79 11.94
N VAL A 94 16.00 -30.64 12.30
CA VAL A 94 17.37 -30.53 12.81
C VAL A 94 17.53 -31.31 14.12
N ARG A 95 16.56 -31.23 15.02
CA ARG A 95 16.58 -31.98 16.26
C ARG A 95 16.57 -33.48 16.01
N ALA A 96 15.71 -33.93 15.12
CA ALA A 96 15.63 -35.34 14.78
C ALA A 96 16.96 -35.84 14.21
N ALA A 97 17.59 -35.04 13.35
CA ALA A 97 18.87 -35.38 12.77
C ALA A 97 19.97 -35.44 13.83
N SER A 98 19.96 -34.54 14.81
CA SER A 98 20.98 -34.54 15.85
C SER A 98 20.78 -35.64 16.90
N GLN A 99 19.59 -36.16 17.01
CA GLN A 99 19.31 -37.29 17.93
C GLN A 99 19.54 -38.65 17.29
N GLY A 100 19.51 -38.67 16.00
CA GLY A 100 19.76 -39.90 15.27
C GLY A 100 21.22 -40.13 15.08
#